data_42ec919a722e2dadf3dc51ecc21af7c4
#
_entry.id   42ec919a722e2dadf3dc51ecc21af7c4
#
_cell.length_a   1.000
_cell.length_b   1.000
_cell.length_c   1.000
_cell.angle_alpha   90.00
_cell.angle_beta   90.00
_cell.angle_gamma   90.00
#
_symmetry.space_group_name_H-M   'P 1'
#
loop_
_entity.id
_entity.type
_entity.pdbx_description
1 polymer ?
#
loop_
_entity_poly.entity_id
_entity_poly.type
_entity_poly.pdbx_seq_one_letter_code
_entity_poly.pdbx_strand_id
1 'polypeptide(L)'
;MVQYQTPEFDAAPYGPYPYKLGRRPEEVSEEEAKVSILQPKDPIFNRPNQITGTDFEGWFEERGSKFMSEWDSNYQPLLQCHDKDQAPQRGGLLIARYGTGVYTYAAYAFYRQLPAGISGAYRLFANLISWGNN
;
A
#
# COMPACT_ATOMS: atom_id res chain seq x y z
N MET A 1 9.32 -1.82 -5.82
CA MET A 1 8.13 -1.08 -5.32
C MET A 1 7.62 -0.18 -6.43
N VAL A 2 6.32 -0.19 -6.63
CA VAL A 2 5.63 0.66 -7.61
C VAL A 2 4.55 1.46 -6.87
N GLN A 3 4.49 2.75 -7.13
CA GLN A 3 3.53 3.64 -6.51
C GLN A 3 2.82 4.48 -7.57
N TYR A 4 1.52 4.71 -7.36
CA TYR A 4 0.69 5.67 -8.04
C TYR A 4 0.69 5.56 -9.57
N GLN A 5 -0.32 4.88 -10.10
CA GLN A 5 -0.38 4.53 -11.49
C GLN A 5 -1.40 5.35 -12.30
N THR A 6 -1.12 5.50 -13.58
CA THR A 6 -2.02 6.12 -14.54
C THR A 6 -3.04 5.08 -15.05
N PRO A 7 -4.14 5.51 -15.71
CA PRO A 7 -5.13 4.58 -16.27
C PRO A 7 -4.55 3.55 -17.23
N GLU A 8 -3.48 3.86 -17.92
CA GLU A 8 -2.81 2.96 -18.86
C GLU A 8 -2.20 1.73 -18.16
N PHE A 9 -2.06 1.78 -16.86
CA PHE A 9 -1.51 0.68 -16.08
C PHE A 9 -2.34 -0.61 -16.20
N ASP A 10 -3.67 -0.49 -16.33
CA ASP A 10 -4.56 -1.63 -16.55
C ASP A 10 -4.36 -2.32 -17.91
N ALA A 11 -3.83 -1.59 -18.89
CA ALA A 11 -3.67 -2.09 -20.25
C ALA A 11 -2.38 -2.88 -20.46
N ALA A 12 -1.48 -2.88 -19.48
CA ALA A 12 -0.17 -3.50 -19.60
C ALA A 12 0.22 -4.29 -18.34
N PRO A 13 0.91 -5.43 -18.48
CA PRO A 13 1.28 -6.29 -17.37
C PRO A 13 2.54 -5.78 -16.67
N TYR A 14 2.41 -4.75 -15.85
CA TYR A 14 3.55 -4.17 -15.13
C TYR A 14 3.90 -4.89 -13.82
N GLY A 15 3.08 -5.83 -13.39
CA GLY A 15 3.34 -6.65 -12.22
C GLY A 15 3.69 -8.09 -12.59
N PRO A 16 4.20 -8.88 -11.64
CA PRO A 16 4.54 -10.29 -11.89
C PRO A 16 3.31 -11.18 -12.12
N TYR A 17 2.14 -10.77 -11.64
CA TYR A 17 0.87 -11.47 -11.78
C TYR A 17 -0.25 -10.47 -12.12
N PRO A 18 -1.38 -10.95 -12.69
CA PRO A 18 -2.49 -10.07 -13.06
C PRO A 18 -3.08 -9.29 -11.88
N TYR A 19 -3.40 -8.03 -12.10
CA TYR A 19 -4.18 -7.20 -11.19
C TYR A 19 -4.83 -6.04 -11.96
N LYS A 20 -5.86 -5.41 -11.39
CA LYS A 20 -6.63 -4.35 -12.04
C LYS A 20 -6.90 -3.17 -11.12
N LEU A 21 -6.71 -1.98 -11.65
CA LEU A 21 -7.19 -0.73 -11.04
C LEU A 21 -8.71 -0.58 -11.22
N GLY A 22 -9.24 -0.99 -12.38
CA GLY A 22 -10.62 -0.73 -12.76
C GLY A 22 -10.82 0.69 -13.34
N ARG A 23 -12.03 0.94 -13.84
CA ARG A 23 -12.38 2.23 -14.46
C ARG A 23 -12.42 3.39 -13.49
N ARG A 24 -12.79 3.10 -12.23
CA ARG A 24 -12.81 4.05 -11.12
C ARG A 24 -11.95 3.46 -10.02
N PRO A 25 -10.65 3.75 -10.04
CA PRO A 25 -9.76 3.27 -8.99
C PRO A 25 -10.27 3.68 -7.62
N GLU A 26 -10.24 2.75 -6.70
CA GLU A 26 -10.68 2.97 -5.33
C GLU A 26 -9.72 3.91 -4.61
N GLU A 27 -10.26 4.71 -3.71
CA GLU A 27 -9.51 5.67 -2.91
C GLU A 27 -10.03 5.70 -1.47
N VAL A 28 -9.19 6.15 -0.57
CA VAL A 28 -9.57 6.47 0.81
C VAL A 28 -9.13 7.89 1.07
N SER A 29 -10.11 8.80 1.02
CA SER A 29 -9.90 10.24 1.07
C SER A 29 -9.85 10.80 2.48
N GLU A 30 -10.45 10.11 3.46
CA GLU A 30 -10.43 10.53 4.86
C GLU A 30 -9.05 10.31 5.47
N GLU A 31 -8.37 11.39 5.80
CA GLU A 31 -6.99 11.36 6.32
C GLU A 31 -6.85 10.62 7.66
N GLU A 32 -7.93 10.55 8.44
CA GLU A 32 -7.97 9.86 9.73
C GLU A 32 -8.62 8.48 9.66
N ALA A 33 -8.97 7.97 8.47
CA ALA A 33 -9.51 6.64 8.31
C ALA A 33 -8.59 5.61 8.98
N LYS A 34 -9.17 4.73 9.79
CA LYS A 34 -8.40 3.70 10.51
C LYS A 34 -7.71 2.78 9.51
N VAL A 35 -6.40 2.64 9.64
CA VAL A 35 -5.61 1.66 8.89
C VAL A 35 -5.39 0.42 9.73
N SER A 36 -5.80 -0.73 9.22
CA SER A 36 -5.63 -2.03 9.89
C SER A 36 -4.51 -2.82 9.19
N ILE A 37 -3.60 -3.35 9.99
CA ILE A 37 -2.52 -4.21 9.51
C ILE A 37 -3.05 -5.64 9.46
N LEU A 38 -3.12 -6.22 8.26
CA LEU A 38 -3.70 -7.55 8.03
C LEU A 38 -2.74 -8.68 8.38
N GLN A 39 -1.43 -8.43 8.26
CA GLN A 39 -0.38 -9.43 8.49
C GLN A 39 0.67 -8.87 9.46
N PRO A 40 0.33 -8.68 10.75
CA PRO A 40 1.22 -7.99 11.69
C PRO A 40 2.55 -8.72 11.95
N LYS A 41 2.62 -10.01 11.63
CA LYS A 41 3.85 -10.81 11.76
C LYS A 41 4.74 -10.77 10.51
N ASP A 42 4.24 -10.18 9.42
CA ASP A 42 5.05 -10.08 8.20
C ASP A 42 6.29 -9.21 8.47
N PRO A 43 7.49 -9.64 8.00
CA PRO A 43 8.73 -8.88 8.19
C PRO A 43 8.64 -7.42 7.74
N ILE A 44 7.80 -7.11 6.74
CA ILE A 44 7.61 -5.76 6.24
C ILE A 44 7.10 -4.78 7.30
N PHE A 45 6.40 -5.29 8.32
CA PHE A 45 5.91 -4.47 9.45
C PHE A 45 6.83 -4.52 10.67
N ASN A 46 7.94 -5.25 10.58
CA ASN A 46 8.80 -5.48 11.74
C ASN A 46 10.27 -5.10 11.51
N ARG A 47 10.69 -4.86 10.26
CA ARG A 47 12.10 -4.57 9.92
C ARG A 47 12.21 -3.56 8.77
N PRO A 48 13.12 -2.58 8.88
CA PRO A 48 13.93 -2.24 10.06
C PRO A 48 13.13 -1.61 11.20
N ASN A 49 11.88 -1.20 10.95
CA ASN A 49 11.02 -0.56 11.94
C ASN A 49 9.83 -1.45 12.28
N GLN A 50 9.44 -1.44 13.55
CA GLN A 50 8.16 -2.03 13.94
C GLN A 50 7.04 -1.04 13.64
N ILE A 51 6.18 -1.38 12.70
CA ILE A 51 5.07 -0.55 12.26
C ILE A 51 3.82 -0.90 13.05
N THR A 52 3.14 0.13 13.53
CA THR A 52 1.88 0.01 14.28
C THR A 52 0.87 1.02 13.73
N GLY A 53 -0.34 1.00 14.28
CA GLY A 53 -1.37 1.98 13.92
C GLY A 53 -0.93 3.42 14.11
N THR A 54 -0.03 3.70 15.05
CA THR A 54 0.47 5.05 15.30
C THR A 54 1.32 5.61 14.16
N ASP A 55 1.88 4.76 13.31
CA ASP A 55 2.65 5.20 12.14
C ASP A 55 1.76 5.81 11.05
N PHE A 56 0.45 5.68 11.17
CA PHE A 56 -0.53 6.30 10.27
C PHE A 56 -1.14 7.59 10.84
N GLU A 57 -0.79 7.96 12.06
CA GLU A 57 -1.23 9.23 12.66
C GLU A 57 -0.53 10.41 12.00
N GLY A 58 -1.28 11.51 11.87
CA GLY A 58 -0.75 12.74 11.27
C GLY A 58 -0.64 12.72 9.75
N TRP A 59 -0.99 11.63 9.08
CA TRP A 59 -1.14 11.64 7.62
C TRP A 59 -2.23 12.63 7.26
N PHE A 60 -2.06 13.35 6.16
CA PHE A 60 -2.98 14.42 5.77
C PHE A 60 -3.50 14.27 4.34
N GLU A 61 -4.61 14.91 4.07
CA GLU A 61 -5.39 14.95 2.84
C GLU A 61 -6.04 13.63 2.45
N GLU A 62 -5.30 12.54 2.42
CA GLU A 62 -5.84 11.22 2.05
C GLU A 62 -4.95 10.11 2.59
N ARG A 63 -5.53 8.92 2.73
CA ARG A 63 -4.74 7.69 2.93
C ARG A 63 -4.08 7.25 1.63
N GLY A 64 -4.82 7.28 0.54
CA GLY A 64 -4.29 6.94 -0.77
C GLY A 64 -5.38 6.86 -1.83
N SER A 65 -4.94 6.67 -3.07
CA SER A 65 -5.80 6.48 -4.22
C SER A 65 -5.17 5.49 -5.21
N LYS A 66 -5.94 5.05 -6.21
CA LYS A 66 -5.51 4.00 -7.14
C LYS A 66 -5.30 2.65 -6.44
N PHE A 67 -6.14 2.32 -5.47
CA PHE A 67 -6.17 0.99 -4.89
C PHE A 67 -6.59 -0.01 -5.95
N MET A 68 -5.97 -1.18 -5.96
CA MET A 68 -6.37 -2.26 -6.85
C MET A 68 -7.75 -2.80 -6.48
N SER A 69 -8.59 -3.03 -7.48
CA SER A 69 -9.92 -3.61 -7.30
C SER A 69 -9.90 -5.13 -7.32
N GLU A 70 -9.00 -5.70 -8.13
CA GLU A 70 -8.84 -7.15 -8.28
C GLU A 70 -7.36 -7.49 -8.37
N TRP A 71 -6.97 -8.66 -7.85
CA TRP A 71 -5.60 -9.16 -7.95
C TRP A 71 -5.55 -10.68 -7.88
N ASP A 72 -4.51 -11.23 -8.49
CA ASP A 72 -4.20 -12.64 -8.46
C ASP A 72 -3.89 -13.11 -7.04
N SER A 73 -4.16 -14.38 -6.73
CA SER A 73 -3.95 -14.97 -5.40
C SER A 73 -2.49 -14.98 -4.93
N ASN A 74 -1.53 -14.76 -5.82
CA ASN A 74 -0.12 -14.62 -5.44
C ASN A 74 0.19 -13.27 -4.77
N TYR A 75 -0.70 -12.29 -4.91
CA TYR A 75 -0.60 -11.04 -4.15
C TYR A 75 -1.22 -11.19 -2.77
N GLN A 76 -0.52 -10.69 -1.77
CA GLN A 76 -0.99 -10.65 -0.40
C GLN A 76 -1.32 -9.20 -0.03
N PRO A 77 -2.57 -8.90 0.35
CA PRO A 77 -2.92 -7.59 0.88
C PRO A 77 -2.37 -7.43 2.30
N LEU A 78 -1.75 -6.29 2.56
CA LEU A 78 -1.07 -6.05 3.83
C LEU A 78 -1.80 -5.04 4.72
N LEU A 79 -2.54 -4.10 4.14
CA LEU A 79 -3.26 -3.06 4.85
C LEU A 79 -4.73 -3.01 4.40
N GLN A 80 -5.58 -2.54 5.29
CA GLN A 80 -6.99 -2.29 5.02
C GLN A 80 -7.40 -0.95 5.61
N CYS A 81 -8.11 -0.17 4.85
CA CYS A 81 -8.80 1.03 5.34
C CYS A 81 -10.01 1.33 4.46
N HIS A 82 -10.83 2.26 4.88
CA HIS A 82 -11.99 2.72 4.10
C HIS A 82 -12.47 4.08 4.61
N ASP A 83 -13.10 4.84 3.74
CA ASP A 83 -13.85 6.03 4.14
C ASP A 83 -15.11 5.60 4.91
N LYS A 84 -15.67 6.54 5.67
CA LYS A 84 -16.92 6.31 6.41
C LYS A 84 -17.99 5.81 5.45
N ASP A 85 -18.73 4.79 5.89
CA ASP A 85 -19.84 4.18 5.15
C ASP A 85 -19.43 3.51 3.82
N GLN A 86 -18.13 3.32 3.59
CA GLN A 86 -17.59 2.59 2.45
C GLN A 86 -17.15 1.18 2.85
N ALA A 87 -17.12 0.27 1.88
CA ALA A 87 -16.59 -1.07 2.08
C ALA A 87 -15.07 -1.05 2.35
N PRO A 88 -14.54 -2.01 3.12
CA PRO A 88 -13.11 -2.11 3.35
C PRO A 88 -12.31 -2.25 2.05
N GLN A 89 -11.26 -1.45 1.92
CA GLN A 89 -10.34 -1.43 0.78
C GLN A 89 -9.04 -2.12 1.16
N ARG A 90 -8.66 -3.16 0.43
CA ARG A 90 -7.46 -3.97 0.70
C ARG A 90 -6.41 -3.88 -0.41
N GLY A 91 -6.72 -3.23 -1.50
CA GLY A 91 -5.85 -3.15 -2.68
C GLY A 91 -4.81 -2.04 -2.62
N GLY A 92 -4.64 -1.36 -1.47
CA GLY A 92 -3.74 -0.22 -1.33
C GLY A 92 -2.28 -0.58 -1.08
N LEU A 93 -2.02 -1.75 -0.52
CA LEU A 93 -0.65 -2.26 -0.33
C LEU A 93 -0.65 -3.76 -0.57
N LEU A 94 -0.10 -4.15 -1.71
CA LEU A 94 -0.02 -5.55 -2.14
C LEU A 94 1.43 -5.96 -2.30
N ILE A 95 1.75 -7.18 -1.87
CA ILE A 95 3.08 -7.76 -2.01
C ILE A 95 2.98 -9.11 -2.73
N ALA A 96 3.95 -9.41 -3.58
CA ALA A 96 4.09 -10.71 -4.22
C ALA A 96 5.56 -11.11 -4.32
N ARG A 97 5.83 -12.40 -4.15
CA ARG A 97 7.14 -12.98 -4.43
C ARG A 97 7.19 -13.40 -5.89
N TYR A 98 8.31 -13.11 -6.53
CA TYR A 98 8.55 -13.55 -7.91
C TYR A 98 10.02 -13.94 -8.07
N GLY A 99 10.28 -15.21 -8.31
CA GLY A 99 11.64 -15.74 -8.27
C GLY A 99 12.28 -15.50 -6.90
N THR A 100 13.44 -14.86 -6.88
CA THR A 100 14.13 -14.46 -5.64
C THR A 100 13.78 -13.04 -5.19
N GLY A 101 12.95 -12.34 -5.98
CA GLY A 101 12.59 -10.95 -5.72
C GLY A 101 11.24 -10.78 -5.03
N VAL A 102 10.96 -9.55 -4.69
CA VAL A 102 9.69 -9.14 -4.10
C VAL A 102 9.16 -7.92 -4.86
N TYR A 103 7.92 -8.02 -5.30
CA TYR A 103 7.20 -6.93 -5.91
C TYR A 103 6.24 -6.31 -4.90
N THR A 104 6.21 -4.99 -4.82
CA THR A 104 5.28 -4.27 -3.96
C THR A 104 4.54 -3.21 -4.76
N TYR A 105 3.22 -3.26 -4.72
CA TYR A 105 2.36 -2.18 -5.19
C TYR A 105 1.89 -1.36 -3.99
N ALA A 106 2.16 -0.05 -4.00
CA ALA A 106 1.80 0.85 -2.92
C ALA A 106 0.98 2.02 -3.45
N ALA A 107 -0.27 2.11 -3.02
CA ALA A 107 -1.20 3.17 -3.39
C ALA A 107 -1.45 4.17 -2.25
N TYR A 108 -0.89 3.93 -1.08
CA TYR A 108 -0.91 4.90 0.02
C TYR A 108 -0.10 6.15 -0.34
N ALA A 109 -0.57 7.31 0.09
CA ALA A 109 -0.10 8.62 -0.39
C ALA A 109 1.28 9.05 0.14
N PHE A 110 2.31 8.23 -0.06
CA PHE A 110 3.69 8.55 0.32
C PHE A 110 4.18 9.85 -0.32
N TYR A 111 3.77 10.13 -1.54
CA TYR A 111 4.14 11.36 -2.26
C TYR A 111 3.69 12.65 -1.56
N ARG A 112 2.68 12.56 -0.70
CA ARG A 112 2.23 13.67 0.15
C ARG A 112 2.93 13.66 1.51
N GLN A 113 3.03 12.48 2.12
CA GLN A 113 3.48 12.35 3.50
C GLN A 113 5.00 12.53 3.65
N LEU A 114 5.78 12.02 2.69
CA LEU A 114 7.24 12.12 2.76
C LEU A 114 7.73 13.58 2.68
N PRO A 115 7.29 14.41 1.71
CA PRO A 115 7.68 15.82 1.70
C PRO A 115 7.24 16.59 2.94
N ALA A 116 6.15 16.16 3.58
CA ALA A 116 5.66 16.78 4.82
C ALA A 116 6.40 16.34 6.08
N GLY A 117 7.31 15.38 5.99
CA GLY A 117 8.09 14.90 7.13
C GLY A 117 7.31 14.01 8.09
N ILE A 118 6.27 13.32 7.63
CA ILE A 118 5.47 12.41 8.47
C ILE A 118 6.29 11.18 8.84
N SER A 119 6.68 11.07 10.09
CA SER A 119 7.64 10.05 10.55
C SER A 119 7.18 8.62 10.30
N GLY A 120 5.91 8.30 10.54
CA GLY A 120 5.36 6.96 10.29
C GLY A 120 5.44 6.57 8.82
N ALA A 121 5.24 7.52 7.90
CA ALA A 121 5.37 7.27 6.47
C ALA A 121 6.83 6.93 6.09
N TYR A 122 7.81 7.64 6.64
CA TYR A 122 9.23 7.30 6.44
C TYR A 122 9.58 5.92 6.97
N ARG A 123 9.07 5.56 8.13
CA ARG A 123 9.31 4.26 8.74
C ARG A 123 8.77 3.12 7.88
N LEU A 124 7.53 3.22 7.43
CA LEU A 124 6.94 2.23 6.54
C LEU A 124 7.65 2.21 5.17
N PHE A 125 7.95 3.37 4.61
CA PHE A 125 8.69 3.46 3.35
C PHE A 125 10.06 2.78 3.44
N ALA A 126 10.80 3.03 4.53
CA ALA A 126 12.08 2.37 4.76
C ALA A 126 11.94 0.83 4.79
N ASN A 127 10.90 0.33 5.45
CA ASN A 127 10.64 -1.11 5.47
C ASN A 127 10.36 -1.66 4.06
N LEU A 128 9.53 -0.93 3.28
CA LEU A 128 9.15 -1.37 1.92
C LEU A 128 10.35 -1.47 0.98
N ILE A 129 11.29 -0.52 1.03
CA ILE A 129 12.47 -0.55 0.18
C ILE A 129 13.59 -1.48 0.71
N SER A 130 13.53 -1.84 1.98
CA SER A 130 14.50 -2.76 2.60
C SER A 130 14.08 -4.23 2.49
N TRP A 131 12.85 -4.51 2.09
CA TRP A 131 12.31 -5.85 1.99
C TRP A 131 13.05 -6.66 0.92
N GLY A 132 13.46 -7.86 1.29
CA GLY A 132 14.21 -8.74 0.39
C GLY A 132 15.73 -8.68 0.53
N ASN A 133 16.25 -7.75 1.32
CA ASN A 133 17.69 -7.61 1.56
C ASN A 133 18.20 -8.38 2.80
N ASN A 134 17.40 -9.35 3.23
CA ASN A 134 17.74 -10.15 4.42
C ASN A 134 17.94 -11.61 4.07
#